data_e621a0ab01a772207f4bdc54196e62f6
#
_entry.id   e621a0ab01a772207f4bdc54196e62f6
#
_cell.length_a   1.000
_cell.length_b   1.000
_cell.length_c   1.000
_cell.angle_alpha   90.00
_cell.angle_beta   90.00
_cell.angle_gamma   90.00
#
_symmetry.space_group_name_H-M   'P 1'
#
loop_
_entity.id
_entity.type
_entity.pdbx_description
1 polymer ?
#
loop_
_entity_poly.entity_id
_entity_poly.type
_entity_poly.pdbx_seq_one_letter_code
_entity_poly.pdbx_strand_id
1 'polypeptide(L)'
;MAKGGVKFKDTVAAYDRLRGEITARKFAPVYLLMGEEAFFIDALCDLLASTILQESERAFNQLTVYGRDSDAGQVVNLCRQMPMMGSYQVVILKEAQQLRGLDKLSLYTSKPSPTTILIVCHKEKNVDKRSQLYKSIAQHLSLIHISEPTRHLRI
;
A
#
# COMPACT_ATOMS: atom_id res chain seq x y z
N MET A 1 19.42 -15.04 -11.24
CA MET A 1 19.24 -14.50 -10.83
C MET A 1 18.43 -14.42 -10.10
N ALA A 2 18.55 -14.41 -9.63
CA ALA A 2 17.88 -14.32 -8.77
C ALA A 2 16.91 -13.86 -8.82
N LYS A 3 16.65 -14.12 -9.21
CA LYS A 3 16.01 -13.83 -9.29
C LYS A 3 15.36 -13.24 -8.75
N GLY A 4 15.45 -12.71 -8.65
CA GLY A 4 14.55 -11.75 -8.27
C GLY A 4 14.10 -11.64 -6.89
N GLY A 5 14.58 -12.34 -6.03
CA GLY A 5 14.17 -12.20 -4.64
C GLY A 5 14.70 -10.91 -4.03
N VAL A 6 13.88 -10.25 -3.22
CA VAL A 6 14.32 -9.08 -2.48
C VAL A 6 15.04 -9.56 -1.23
N LYS A 7 16.26 -9.11 -1.04
CA LYS A 7 17.07 -9.52 0.09
C LYS A 7 16.64 -8.79 1.35
N PHE A 8 16.98 -9.36 2.50
CA PHE A 8 16.65 -8.76 3.79
C PHE A 8 17.13 -7.31 3.88
N LYS A 9 18.37 -7.05 3.49
CA LYS A 9 18.90 -5.69 3.58
C LYS A 9 18.17 -4.74 2.63
N ASP A 10 17.64 -5.26 1.52
CA ASP A 10 16.85 -4.43 0.62
C ASP A 10 15.52 -4.07 1.26
N THR A 11 14.94 -4.98 2.04
CA THR A 11 13.73 -4.72 2.78
C THR A 11 13.96 -3.65 3.84
N VAL A 12 15.08 -3.73 4.56
CA VAL A 12 15.42 -2.74 5.58
C VAL A 12 15.65 -1.37 4.93
N ALA A 13 16.36 -1.34 3.80
CA ALA A 13 16.60 -0.09 3.08
C ALA A 13 15.30 0.53 2.60
N ALA A 14 14.37 -0.27 2.09
CA ALA A 14 13.08 0.21 1.65
C ALA A 14 12.27 0.77 2.82
N TYR A 15 12.32 0.10 3.96
CA TYR A 15 11.64 0.56 5.17
C TYR A 15 12.20 1.90 5.63
N ASP A 16 13.54 2.03 5.67
CA ASP A 16 14.17 3.26 6.12
C ASP A 16 13.88 4.42 5.18
N ARG A 17 13.89 4.16 3.87
CA ARG A 17 13.56 5.18 2.88
C ARG A 17 12.13 5.66 3.06
N LEU A 18 11.21 4.73 3.25
CA LEU A 18 9.82 5.07 3.45
C LEU A 18 9.62 5.89 4.72
N ARG A 19 10.29 5.51 5.80
CA ARG A 19 10.22 6.27 7.04
C ARG A 19 10.71 7.70 6.84
N GLY A 20 11.78 7.87 6.07
CA GLY A 20 12.29 9.20 5.78
C GLY A 20 11.29 10.05 5.00
N GLU A 21 10.65 9.46 4.00
CA GLU A 21 9.65 10.16 3.22
C GLU A 21 8.44 10.53 4.07
N ILE A 22 8.02 9.62 4.94
CA ILE A 22 6.89 9.86 5.81
C ILE A 22 7.21 10.98 6.81
N THR A 23 8.40 10.95 7.38
CA THR A 23 8.83 11.97 8.32
C THR A 23 8.89 13.35 7.65
N ALA A 24 9.30 13.39 6.39
CA ALA A 24 9.33 14.62 5.60
C ALA A 24 7.94 14.99 5.06
N ARG A 25 6.94 14.19 5.32
CA ARG A 25 5.56 14.35 4.87
C ARG A 25 5.44 14.42 3.35
N LYS A 26 6.24 13.60 2.68
CA LYS A 26 6.18 13.45 1.24
C LYS A 26 5.45 12.16 0.92
N PHE A 27 4.14 12.24 0.77
CA PHE A 27 3.31 11.06 0.59
C PHE A 27 3.01 10.81 -0.87
N ALA A 28 3.11 9.54 -1.27
CA ALA A 28 2.64 9.11 -2.58
C ALA A 28 1.12 8.91 -2.52
N PRO A 29 0.41 9.07 -3.63
CA PRO A 29 -1.04 8.84 -3.65
C PRO A 29 -1.42 7.38 -3.50
N VAL A 30 -0.51 6.44 -3.83
CA VAL A 30 -0.78 5.01 -3.69
C VAL A 30 0.47 4.31 -3.19
N TYR A 31 0.30 3.46 -2.20
CA TYR A 31 1.37 2.58 -1.72
C TYR A 31 0.94 1.13 -1.94
N LEU A 32 1.78 0.36 -2.59
CA LEU A 32 1.56 -1.09 -2.71
C LEU A 32 2.59 -1.79 -1.84
N LEU A 33 2.12 -2.39 -0.76
CA LEU A 33 2.96 -3.17 0.16
C LEU A 33 2.67 -4.63 -0.13
N MET A 34 3.65 -5.36 -0.64
CA MET A 34 3.43 -6.74 -1.03
C MET A 34 4.59 -7.63 -0.59
N GLY A 35 4.32 -8.90 -0.46
CA GLY A 35 5.33 -9.87 -0.08
C GLY A 35 4.79 -10.92 0.85
N GLU A 36 5.70 -11.76 1.33
CA GLU A 36 5.34 -12.89 2.17
C GLU A 36 5.33 -12.55 3.66
N GLU A 37 6.01 -11.48 4.05
CA GLU A 37 6.14 -11.15 5.47
C GLU A 37 5.04 -10.21 5.93
N ALA A 38 3.95 -10.80 6.39
CA ALA A 38 2.77 -10.05 6.79
C ALA A 38 3.04 -9.06 7.91
N PHE A 39 3.95 -9.42 8.83
CA PHE A 39 4.24 -8.53 9.96
C PHE A 39 4.77 -7.18 9.49
N PHE A 40 5.69 -7.18 8.55
CA PHE A 40 6.26 -5.92 8.05
C PHE A 40 5.26 -5.14 7.21
N ILE A 41 4.41 -5.84 6.48
CA ILE A 41 3.35 -5.15 5.72
C ILE A 41 2.42 -4.41 6.67
N ASP A 42 1.99 -5.08 7.73
CA ASP A 42 1.10 -4.46 8.71
C ASP A 42 1.79 -3.31 9.44
N ALA A 43 3.06 -3.49 9.80
CA ALA A 43 3.80 -2.45 10.51
C ALA A 43 3.95 -1.19 9.66
N LEU A 44 4.26 -1.35 8.37
CA LEU A 44 4.37 -0.21 7.47
C LEU A 44 3.03 0.46 7.24
N CYS A 45 1.98 -0.34 7.12
CA CYS A 45 0.64 0.20 6.95
C CYS A 45 0.24 1.06 8.15
N ASP A 46 0.49 0.55 9.36
CA ASP A 46 0.16 1.29 10.57
C ASP A 46 0.99 2.55 10.69
N LEU A 47 2.26 2.49 10.34
CA LEU A 47 3.13 3.66 10.36
C LEU A 47 2.63 4.74 9.40
N LEU A 48 2.28 4.36 8.19
CA LEU A 48 1.74 5.30 7.21
C LEU A 48 0.46 5.95 7.73
N ALA A 49 -0.49 5.14 8.15
CA ALA A 49 -1.79 5.66 8.57
C ALA A 49 -1.65 6.59 9.78
N SER A 50 -0.80 6.22 10.74
CA SER A 50 -0.65 7.02 11.95
C SER A 50 0.12 8.32 11.72
N THR A 51 0.88 8.40 10.64
CA THR A 51 1.67 9.59 10.31
C THR A 51 0.91 10.56 9.42
N ILE A 52 0.16 10.02 8.45
CA ILE A 52 -0.58 10.86 7.50
C ILE A 52 -1.69 11.62 8.20
N LEU A 53 -2.45 10.94 9.05
CA LEU A 53 -3.59 11.53 9.73
C LEU A 53 -3.33 11.69 11.22
N GLN A 54 -3.74 12.82 11.76
CA GLN A 54 -3.75 13.00 13.20
C GLN A 54 -4.85 12.14 13.81
N GLU A 55 -4.71 11.83 15.09
CA GLU A 55 -5.67 10.96 15.75
C GLU A 55 -7.11 11.47 15.62
N SER A 56 -7.29 12.78 15.72
CA SER A 56 -8.62 13.37 15.60
C SER A 56 -9.21 13.22 14.20
N GLU A 57 -8.37 13.09 13.19
CA GLU A 57 -8.82 12.96 11.80
C GLU A 57 -9.16 11.53 11.42
N ARG A 58 -8.60 10.55 12.13
CA ARG A 58 -8.77 9.16 11.75
C ARG A 58 -10.21 8.68 11.78
N ALA A 59 -10.99 9.20 12.71
CA ALA A 59 -12.38 8.80 12.83
C ALA A 59 -13.18 9.12 11.58
N PHE A 60 -12.80 10.17 10.87
CA PHE A 60 -13.56 10.65 9.72
C PHE A 60 -12.89 10.33 8.40
N ASN A 61 -11.56 10.30 8.37
CA ASN A 61 -10.82 10.26 7.11
C ASN A 61 -10.00 9.01 6.91
N GLN A 62 -10.10 8.03 7.79
CA GLN A 62 -9.45 6.74 7.60
C GLN A 62 -10.50 5.66 7.42
N LEU A 63 -10.42 4.96 6.29
CA LEU A 63 -11.33 3.86 5.98
C LEU A 63 -10.52 2.60 5.75
N THR A 64 -10.91 1.51 6.40
CA THR A 64 -10.26 0.22 6.22
C THR A 64 -11.23 -0.73 5.53
N VAL A 65 -10.77 -1.33 4.45
CA VAL A 65 -11.57 -2.25 3.63
C VAL A 65 -10.82 -3.57 3.54
N TYR A 66 -11.53 -4.66 3.66
CA TYR A 66 -10.93 -6.00 3.53
C TYR A 66 -11.27 -6.58 2.16
N GLY A 67 -10.24 -7.15 1.50
CA GLY A 67 -10.40 -7.64 0.15
C GLY A 67 -11.52 -8.65 0.01
N ARG A 68 -11.67 -9.53 1.01
CA ARG A 68 -12.69 -10.55 0.99
C ARG A 68 -14.11 -9.97 0.93
N ASP A 69 -14.31 -8.82 1.55
CA ASP A 69 -15.63 -8.23 1.72
C ASP A 69 -15.94 -7.13 0.71
N SER A 70 -15.10 -6.97 -0.31
CA SER A 70 -15.24 -5.84 -1.21
C SER A 70 -14.84 -6.23 -2.64
N ASP A 71 -14.97 -5.27 -3.54
CA ASP A 71 -14.48 -5.43 -4.90
C ASP A 71 -13.80 -4.14 -5.36
N ALA A 72 -13.14 -4.18 -6.51
CA ALA A 72 -12.37 -3.04 -7.00
C ALA A 72 -13.24 -1.80 -7.19
N GLY A 73 -14.48 -1.98 -7.66
CA GLY A 73 -15.37 -0.84 -7.86
C GLY A 73 -15.65 -0.08 -6.57
N GLN A 74 -15.88 -0.81 -5.49
CA GLN A 74 -16.13 -0.20 -4.20
C GLN A 74 -14.90 0.56 -3.69
N VAL A 75 -13.72 -0.04 -3.86
CA VAL A 75 -12.48 0.62 -3.44
C VAL A 75 -12.26 1.90 -4.24
N VAL A 76 -12.47 1.87 -5.54
CA VAL A 76 -12.32 3.05 -6.39
C VAL A 76 -13.29 4.14 -5.96
N ASN A 77 -14.54 3.78 -5.70
CA ASN A 77 -15.53 4.76 -5.26
C ASN A 77 -15.13 5.43 -3.96
N LEU A 78 -14.60 4.65 -3.00
CA LEU A 78 -14.13 5.23 -1.75
C LEU A 78 -12.94 6.18 -1.99
N CYS A 79 -12.03 5.80 -2.86
CA CYS A 79 -10.86 6.62 -3.13
C CYS A 79 -11.19 7.92 -3.86
N ARG A 80 -12.33 8.00 -4.53
CA ARG A 80 -12.74 9.22 -5.23
C ARG A 80 -13.50 10.20 -4.35
N GLN A 81 -13.81 9.81 -3.12
CA GLN A 81 -14.50 10.70 -2.21
C GLN A 81 -13.53 11.75 -1.67
N MET A 82 -14.07 12.89 -1.28
CA MET A 82 -13.26 13.96 -0.70
C MET A 82 -13.14 13.76 0.81
N PRO A 83 -12.04 14.17 1.41
CA PRO A 83 -11.94 14.12 2.88
C PRO A 83 -12.95 15.06 3.52
N MET A 84 -13.46 14.62 4.66
CA MET A 84 -14.47 15.44 5.37
C MET A 84 -13.83 16.65 6.02
N MET A 85 -12.66 16.45 6.60
CA MET A 85 -11.89 17.52 7.25
C MET A 85 -10.43 17.16 7.06
N GLY A 86 -9.56 18.15 7.07
CA GLY A 86 -8.14 17.92 6.88
C GLY A 86 -7.76 17.83 5.43
N SER A 87 -6.50 17.46 5.19
CA SER A 87 -5.92 17.49 3.85
C SER A 87 -6.06 16.19 3.09
N TYR A 88 -6.16 15.07 3.81
CA TYR A 88 -6.12 13.75 3.17
C TYR A 88 -7.17 12.81 3.72
N GLN A 89 -7.59 11.90 2.84
CA GLN A 89 -8.33 10.72 3.20
C GLN A 89 -7.40 9.53 2.99
N VAL A 90 -7.39 8.59 3.93
CA VAL A 90 -6.58 7.38 3.82
C VAL A 90 -7.51 6.19 3.65
N VAL A 91 -7.33 5.44 2.58
CA VAL A 91 -8.07 4.20 2.35
C VAL A 91 -7.08 3.05 2.45
N ILE A 92 -7.32 2.15 3.38
CA ILE A 92 -6.46 0.99 3.61
C ILE A 92 -7.18 -0.24 3.08
N LEU A 93 -6.61 -0.87 2.07
CA LEU A 93 -7.14 -2.12 1.54
C LEU A 93 -6.31 -3.26 2.10
N LYS A 94 -6.86 -3.97 3.07
CA LYS A 94 -6.20 -5.12 3.67
C LYS A 94 -6.61 -6.40 2.95
N GLU A 95 -5.71 -7.38 2.94
CA GLU A 95 -5.93 -8.66 2.28
C GLU A 95 -6.30 -8.46 0.81
N ALA A 96 -5.53 -7.62 0.14
CA ALA A 96 -5.82 -7.27 -1.24
C ALA A 96 -5.77 -8.48 -2.18
N GLN A 97 -5.03 -9.53 -1.80
CA GLN A 97 -4.97 -10.74 -2.62
C GLN A 97 -6.32 -11.43 -2.75
N GLN A 98 -7.27 -11.07 -1.89
CA GLN A 98 -8.62 -11.64 -1.92
C GLN A 98 -9.66 -10.71 -2.58
N LEU A 99 -9.22 -9.56 -3.06
CA LEU A 99 -10.14 -8.59 -3.65
C LEU A 99 -10.60 -9.06 -5.03
N ARG A 100 -11.91 -9.02 -5.25
CA ARG A 100 -12.45 -9.33 -6.57
C ARG A 100 -12.13 -8.20 -7.53
N GLY A 101 -11.55 -8.57 -8.68
CA GLY A 101 -11.19 -7.60 -9.69
C GLY A 101 -10.01 -6.73 -9.31
N LEU A 102 -9.08 -7.26 -8.52
CA LEU A 102 -7.92 -6.49 -8.07
C LEU A 102 -7.25 -5.73 -9.19
N ASP A 103 -7.07 -6.36 -10.34
CA ASP A 103 -6.38 -5.74 -11.46
C ASP A 103 -7.12 -4.50 -11.98
N LYS A 104 -8.41 -4.40 -11.74
CA LYS A 104 -9.19 -3.24 -12.17
C LYS A 104 -8.89 -2.00 -11.34
N LEU A 105 -8.17 -2.14 -10.23
CA LEU A 105 -7.70 -0.97 -9.50
C LEU A 105 -6.79 -0.10 -10.35
N SER A 106 -6.25 -0.65 -11.45
CA SER A 106 -5.41 0.12 -12.35
C SER A 106 -6.16 1.33 -12.93
N LEU A 107 -7.48 1.26 -13.01
CA LEU A 107 -8.28 2.41 -13.45
C LEU A 107 -8.11 3.59 -12.50
N TYR A 108 -7.95 3.30 -11.22
CA TYR A 108 -7.72 4.35 -10.24
C TYR A 108 -6.25 4.71 -10.14
N THR A 109 -5.36 3.71 -10.09
CA THR A 109 -3.94 3.96 -9.87
C THR A 109 -3.27 4.65 -11.03
N SER A 110 -3.86 4.59 -12.21
CA SER A 110 -3.36 5.33 -13.37
C SER A 110 -3.64 6.83 -13.24
N LYS A 111 -4.65 7.22 -12.48
CA LYS A 111 -5.00 8.62 -12.28
C LYS A 111 -5.59 8.80 -10.89
N PRO A 112 -4.74 8.72 -9.86
CA PRO A 112 -5.23 8.77 -8.48
C PRO A 112 -5.70 10.17 -8.08
N SER A 113 -6.60 10.20 -7.11
CA SER A 113 -7.07 11.45 -6.55
C SER A 113 -5.96 12.10 -5.72
N PRO A 114 -5.76 13.41 -5.83
CA PRO A 114 -4.68 14.09 -5.09
C PRO A 114 -4.94 14.18 -3.58
N THR A 115 -6.17 14.00 -3.14
CA THR A 115 -6.51 14.11 -1.71
C THR A 115 -6.71 12.76 -1.03
N THR A 116 -6.51 11.65 -1.75
CA THR A 116 -6.66 10.31 -1.19
C THR A 116 -5.32 9.59 -1.24
N ILE A 117 -4.98 8.93 -0.14
CA ILE A 117 -3.82 8.05 -0.10
C ILE A 117 -4.34 6.63 0.07
N LEU A 118 -4.12 5.81 -0.95
CA LEU A 118 -4.54 4.41 -0.95
C LEU A 118 -3.37 3.54 -0.56
N ILE A 119 -3.55 2.73 0.47
CA ILE A 119 -2.54 1.78 0.92
C ILE A 119 -3.07 0.38 0.61
N VAL A 120 -2.41 -0.32 -0.31
CA VAL A 120 -2.80 -1.67 -0.71
C VAL A 120 -1.86 -2.66 -0.03
N CYS A 121 -2.41 -3.52 0.82
CA CYS A 121 -1.65 -4.54 1.52
C CYS A 121 -1.93 -5.90 0.87
N HIS A 122 -0.96 -6.39 0.12
CA HIS A 122 -1.07 -7.64 -0.63
C HIS A 122 -0.12 -8.65 0.00
N LYS A 123 -0.67 -9.59 0.73
CA LYS A 123 0.10 -10.55 1.50
C LYS A 123 0.22 -11.89 0.80
N GLU A 124 1.15 -12.71 1.28
CA GLU A 124 1.35 -14.11 0.88
C GLU A 124 1.95 -14.30 -0.50
N LYS A 125 1.61 -13.47 -1.44
CA LYS A 125 2.18 -13.53 -2.78
C LYS A 125 2.27 -12.14 -3.36
N ASN A 126 3.00 -12.02 -4.44
CA ASN A 126 3.23 -10.72 -5.07
C ASN A 126 2.19 -10.45 -6.15
N VAL A 127 1.94 -9.18 -6.39
CA VAL A 127 1.15 -8.77 -7.55
C VAL A 127 1.96 -9.07 -8.80
N ASP A 128 1.31 -9.59 -9.83
CA ASP A 128 1.97 -9.92 -11.08
C ASP A 128 2.58 -8.67 -11.71
N LYS A 129 3.88 -8.72 -11.98
CA LYS A 129 4.61 -7.59 -12.56
C LYS A 129 4.12 -7.21 -13.94
N ARG A 130 3.44 -8.13 -14.62
CA ARG A 130 2.90 -7.86 -15.95
C ARG A 130 1.53 -7.22 -15.92
N SER A 131 0.92 -7.14 -14.75
CA SER A 131 -0.42 -6.57 -14.63
C SER A 131 -0.39 -5.06 -14.82
N GLN A 132 -1.50 -4.50 -15.26
CA GLN A 132 -1.63 -3.07 -15.40
C GLN A 132 -1.55 -2.38 -14.05
N LEU A 133 -2.07 -3.05 -13.02
CA LEU A 133 -2.00 -2.52 -11.66
C LEU A 133 -0.56 -2.32 -11.23
N TYR A 134 0.29 -3.34 -11.37
CA TYR A 134 1.70 -3.23 -11.00
C TYR A 134 2.39 -2.13 -11.80
N LYS A 135 2.17 -2.12 -13.11
CA LYS A 135 2.84 -1.15 -13.98
C LYS A 135 2.47 0.28 -13.65
N SER A 136 1.20 0.54 -13.37
CA SER A 136 0.76 1.89 -13.07
C SER A 136 1.33 2.37 -11.73
N ILE A 137 1.46 1.48 -10.76
CA ILE A 137 2.02 1.84 -9.46
C ILE A 137 3.54 2.03 -9.56
N ALA A 138 4.20 1.17 -10.29
CA ALA A 138 5.66 1.23 -10.41
C ALA A 138 6.15 2.48 -11.10
N GLN A 139 5.34 3.05 -12.00
CA GLN A 139 5.76 4.23 -12.75
C GLN A 139 5.81 5.51 -11.93
N HIS A 140 4.82 5.74 -11.10
CA HIS A 140 4.63 7.04 -10.47
C HIS A 140 4.38 6.98 -8.96
N LEU A 141 4.19 5.80 -8.42
CA LEU A 141 3.69 5.63 -7.07
C LEU A 141 4.68 4.82 -6.25
N SER A 142 4.36 4.56 -5.02
CA SER A 142 5.28 3.86 -4.13
C SER A 142 4.98 2.37 -4.09
N LEU A 143 5.97 1.56 -4.43
CA LEU A 143 5.86 0.12 -4.44
C LEU A 143 6.92 -0.45 -3.50
N ILE A 144 6.49 -1.13 -2.46
CA ILE A 144 7.37 -1.71 -1.45
C ILE A 144 7.20 -3.22 -1.46
N HIS A 145 8.29 -3.92 -1.79
CA HIS A 145 8.29 -5.38 -1.79
C HIS A 145 8.97 -5.86 -0.51
N ILE A 146 8.22 -6.56 0.32
CA ILE A 146 8.73 -7.04 1.60
C ILE A 146 9.12 -8.49 1.49
N SER A 147 10.40 -8.78 1.63
CA SER A 147 10.87 -10.16 1.67
C SER A 147 10.84 -10.65 3.11
N GLU A 148 10.86 -11.96 3.28
CA GLU A 148 10.83 -12.57 4.61
C GLU A 148 12.23 -12.54 5.23
N PRO A 149 12.49 -11.67 6.19
CA PRO A 149 13.85 -11.54 6.73
C PRO A 149 14.31 -12.75 7.52
N THR A 150 13.39 -13.45 8.19
CA THR A 150 13.76 -14.61 8.98
C THR A 150 14.40 -15.71 8.14
N ARG A 151 14.00 -15.80 6.88
CA ARG A 151 14.57 -16.79 6.00
C ARG A 151 16.07 -16.54 5.76
N HIS A 152 16.48 -15.31 5.77
CA HIS A 152 17.87 -14.95 5.57
C HIS A 152 18.70 -15.08 6.84
N LEU A 153 18.06 -15.04 7.98
CA LEU A 153 18.73 -15.15 9.25
C LEU A 153 18.92 -16.59 9.70
N ARG A 154 18.28 -17.52 9.06
CA ARG A 154 18.32 -18.88 9.42
C ARG A 154 19.38 -19.59 8.75
N ILE A 155 20.50 -19.33 8.80
CA ILE A 155 21.54 -20.00 8.03
C ILE A 155 22.41 -20.90 8.85
#